data_852809211daa7c4458cf4c1de49d538d
#
_entry.id   852809211daa7c4458cf4c1de49d538d
#
_cell.length_a   1.000
_cell.length_b   1.000
_cell.length_c   1.000
_cell.angle_alpha   90.00
_cell.angle_beta   90.00
_cell.angle_gamma   90.00
#
_symmetry.space_group_name_H-M   'P 1'
#
loop_
_entity.id
_entity.type
_entity.pdbx_description
1 polymer ?
#
loop_
_entity_poly.entity_id
_entity_poly.type
_entity_poly.pdbx_seq_one_letter_code
_entity_poly.pdbx_strand_id
1 'polypeptide(L)'
;MLDNYRQHVAERAALGIPPLPLTAKQTAELIELLKNPPAGEEQNLVELLTHRVPAGVDDAAKVKASYLAAVALGKEACALISRAKATELLGTMLGGYNIGPLVELLDDAEIGTIAADALKKTLLMFDAFHDVKEKADRGNANAKSVMQSWADAEWFTSRPELPESLTITVFKVPGETNTDDLSPAPDATTRPDIPMHALAMLKNKRDGAAFEPEEDGKRGPVKFIESLKDKGHLVAYVGDVVGTGSSRKSATNSVLWFTGEDIPFVPNKRFGGVCLGNKIAPIFYNTMEDAGALPIELDVSKMEMGDVVELRPYEGKAIKNGEVIAEFEVKSDVLFDEVRAGGRIPLIIGRGLTAKA
;
A
#
# COMPACT_ATOMS: atom_id res chain seq x y z
N MET A 1 -13.75 7.62 23.67
CA MET A 1 -12.98 7.02 22.57
C MET A 1 -11.53 7.51 22.54
N LEU A 2 -11.28 8.82 22.52
CA LEU A 2 -9.92 9.38 22.32
C LEU A 2 -8.89 8.90 23.34
N ASP A 3 -9.18 8.94 24.65
CA ASP A 3 -8.19 8.53 25.67
C ASP A 3 -7.80 7.05 25.56
N ASN A 4 -8.78 6.17 25.32
CA ASN A 4 -8.51 4.75 25.10
C ASN A 4 -7.66 4.53 23.83
N TYR A 5 -7.91 5.30 22.78
CA TYR A 5 -7.11 5.21 21.57
C TYR A 5 -5.69 5.74 21.78
N ARG A 6 -5.50 6.83 22.55
CA ARG A 6 -4.19 7.36 22.93
C ARG A 6 -3.37 6.35 23.74
N GLN A 7 -4.02 5.68 24.70
CA GLN A 7 -3.38 4.60 25.44
C GLN A 7 -2.92 3.48 24.49
N HIS A 8 -3.80 3.05 23.58
CA HIS A 8 -3.46 2.05 22.57
C HIS A 8 -2.29 2.50 21.67
N VAL A 9 -2.26 3.77 21.26
CA VAL A 9 -1.13 4.35 20.49
C VAL A 9 0.18 4.20 21.27
N ALA A 10 0.19 4.53 22.58
CA ALA A 10 1.38 4.43 23.42
C ALA A 10 1.85 2.98 23.60
N GLU A 11 0.92 2.04 23.81
CA GLU A 11 1.22 0.60 23.91
C GLU A 11 1.86 0.06 22.61
N ARG A 12 1.36 0.47 21.48
CA ARG A 12 1.89 0.05 20.16
C ARG A 12 3.23 0.70 19.85
N ALA A 13 3.40 1.97 20.21
CA ALA A 13 4.66 2.69 20.04
C ALA A 13 5.80 2.03 20.83
N ALA A 14 5.52 1.47 22.01
CA ALA A 14 6.50 0.71 22.80
C ALA A 14 7.02 -0.54 22.06
N LEU A 15 6.24 -1.08 21.10
CA LEU A 15 6.64 -2.18 20.23
C LEU A 15 7.27 -1.70 18.91
N GLY A 16 7.37 -0.39 18.69
CA GLY A 16 7.86 0.19 17.42
C GLY A 16 6.91 0.04 16.25
N ILE A 17 5.60 -0.13 16.49
CA ILE A 17 4.59 -0.33 15.45
C ILE A 17 3.43 0.66 15.59
N PRO A 18 2.74 1.01 14.48
CA PRO A 18 1.61 1.93 14.54
C PRO A 18 0.41 1.32 15.28
N PRO A 19 -0.50 2.17 15.80
CA PRO A 19 -1.75 1.70 16.38
C PRO A 19 -2.60 0.95 15.37
N LEU A 20 -3.49 0.09 15.84
CA LEU A 20 -4.50 -0.51 14.98
C LEU A 20 -5.36 0.57 14.33
N PRO A 21 -5.86 0.36 13.12
CA PRO A 21 -6.88 1.20 12.55
C PRO A 21 -8.13 1.23 13.42
N LEU A 22 -8.94 2.29 13.29
CA LEU A 22 -10.19 2.44 14.01
C LEU A 22 -11.21 1.36 13.59
N THR A 23 -11.88 0.77 14.56
CA THR A 23 -13.00 -0.14 14.31
C THR A 23 -14.24 0.64 13.82
N ALA A 24 -15.26 -0.05 13.31
CA ALA A 24 -16.51 0.58 12.89
C ALA A 24 -17.17 1.36 14.05
N LYS A 25 -17.14 0.80 15.27
CA LYS A 25 -17.65 1.47 16.47
C LYS A 25 -16.87 2.76 16.78
N GLN A 26 -15.55 2.68 16.79
CA GLN A 26 -14.69 3.85 17.05
C GLN A 26 -14.85 4.90 15.94
N THR A 27 -15.03 4.49 14.69
CA THR A 27 -15.30 5.40 13.57
C THR A 27 -16.63 6.11 13.74
N ALA A 28 -17.68 5.42 14.18
CA ALA A 28 -18.95 6.04 14.50
C ALA A 28 -18.83 7.05 15.66
N GLU A 29 -18.11 6.68 16.73
CA GLU A 29 -17.83 7.59 17.86
C GLU A 29 -17.02 8.82 17.42
N LEU A 30 -16.05 8.63 16.51
CA LEU A 30 -15.26 9.72 15.91
C LEU A 30 -16.16 10.69 15.12
N ILE A 31 -17.12 10.18 14.36
CA ILE A 31 -18.08 11.00 13.61
C ILE A 31 -18.91 11.88 14.54
N GLU A 32 -19.38 11.35 15.67
CA GLU A 32 -20.10 12.17 16.64
C GLU A 32 -19.22 13.27 17.27
N LEU A 33 -17.93 13.00 17.47
CA LEU A 33 -16.98 14.03 17.91
C LEU A 33 -16.71 15.08 16.83
N LEU A 34 -16.69 14.69 15.54
CA LEU A 34 -16.54 15.64 14.43
C LEU A 34 -17.73 16.61 14.31
N LYS A 35 -18.94 16.16 14.70
CA LYS A 35 -20.14 17.02 14.73
C LYS A 35 -20.08 18.04 15.87
N ASN A 36 -19.52 17.65 17.02
CA ASN A 36 -19.37 18.46 18.21
C ASN A 36 -17.95 18.33 18.78
N PRO A 37 -16.95 18.96 18.16
CA PRO A 37 -15.55 18.75 18.51
C PRO A 37 -15.24 19.30 19.90
N PRO A 38 -14.57 18.51 20.77
CA PRO A 38 -13.95 19.04 21.97
C PRO A 38 -12.89 20.08 21.63
N ALA A 39 -12.80 21.13 22.40
CA ALA A 39 -11.84 22.20 22.15
C ALA A 39 -10.40 21.68 22.13
N GLY A 40 -9.65 22.00 21.07
CA GLY A 40 -8.27 21.60 20.87
C GLY A 40 -8.08 20.22 20.23
N GLU A 41 -9.18 19.49 19.91
CA GLU A 41 -9.12 18.19 19.24
C GLU A 41 -9.38 18.25 17.72
N GLU A 42 -9.74 19.40 17.20
CA GLU A 42 -10.25 19.57 15.84
C GLU A 42 -9.33 18.95 14.78
N GLN A 43 -8.04 19.26 14.86
CA GLN A 43 -7.05 18.74 13.91
C GLN A 43 -6.86 17.22 14.08
N ASN A 44 -6.80 16.74 15.32
CA ASN A 44 -6.64 15.32 15.63
C ASN A 44 -7.83 14.49 15.10
N LEU A 45 -9.06 14.99 15.23
CA LEU A 45 -10.25 14.29 14.74
C LEU A 45 -10.23 14.15 13.21
N VAL A 46 -9.84 15.21 12.48
CA VAL A 46 -9.72 15.18 11.03
C VAL A 46 -8.60 14.23 10.59
N GLU A 47 -7.47 14.24 11.31
CA GLU A 47 -6.34 13.33 11.07
C GLU A 47 -6.74 11.85 11.26
N LEU A 48 -7.45 11.54 12.34
CA LEU A 48 -7.96 10.19 12.59
C LEU A 48 -8.91 9.73 11.50
N LEU A 49 -9.86 10.57 11.07
CA LEU A 49 -10.79 10.23 10.00
C LEU A 49 -10.05 10.01 8.67
N THR A 50 -9.05 10.84 8.39
CA THR A 50 -8.31 10.81 7.13
C THR A 50 -7.41 9.57 7.03
N HIS A 51 -6.63 9.28 8.08
CA HIS A 51 -5.51 8.34 8.00
C HIS A 51 -5.63 7.08 8.85
N ARG A 52 -6.61 7.03 9.78
CA ARG A 52 -6.68 5.90 10.73
C ARG A 52 -7.92 5.02 10.59
N VAL A 53 -8.81 5.31 9.66
CA VAL A 53 -9.92 4.44 9.30
C VAL A 53 -9.45 3.44 8.24
N PRO A 54 -9.74 2.13 8.37
CA PRO A 54 -9.38 1.13 7.37
C PRO A 54 -9.92 1.48 5.97
N ALA A 55 -9.30 0.92 4.95
CA ALA A 55 -9.78 1.03 3.58
C ALA A 55 -10.45 -0.28 3.10
N GLY A 56 -10.92 -0.29 1.88
CA GLY A 56 -11.48 -1.48 1.25
C GLY A 56 -12.84 -1.89 1.83
N VAL A 57 -13.03 -3.18 2.05
CA VAL A 57 -14.33 -3.77 2.43
C VAL A 57 -14.60 -3.78 3.94
N ASP A 58 -13.75 -3.17 4.74
CA ASP A 58 -13.92 -3.08 6.18
C ASP A 58 -15.19 -2.30 6.56
N ASP A 59 -15.89 -2.73 7.61
CA ASP A 59 -17.12 -2.05 8.05
C ASP A 59 -16.87 -0.62 8.52
N ALA A 60 -15.70 -0.33 9.11
CA ALA A 60 -15.31 1.04 9.47
C ALA A 60 -15.21 1.96 8.24
N ALA A 61 -14.72 1.43 7.12
CA ALA A 61 -14.65 2.16 5.85
C ALA A 61 -16.05 2.52 5.32
N LYS A 62 -17.02 1.61 5.45
CA LYS A 62 -18.42 1.87 5.07
C LYS A 62 -19.04 2.98 5.93
N VAL A 63 -18.76 2.97 7.25
CA VAL A 63 -19.22 4.02 8.18
C VAL A 63 -18.64 5.38 7.78
N LYS A 64 -17.33 5.45 7.54
CA LYS A 64 -16.65 6.66 7.04
C LYS A 64 -17.25 7.14 5.72
N ALA A 65 -17.42 6.25 4.74
CA ALA A 65 -17.96 6.62 3.43
C ALA A 65 -19.37 7.16 3.50
N SER A 66 -20.24 6.56 4.32
CA SER A 66 -21.63 7.01 4.50
C SER A 66 -21.68 8.43 5.07
N TYR A 67 -20.84 8.73 6.05
CA TYR A 67 -20.74 10.07 6.63
C TYR A 67 -20.20 11.09 5.62
N LEU A 68 -19.09 10.77 4.95
CA LEU A 68 -18.50 11.65 3.94
C LEU A 68 -19.47 11.92 2.78
N ALA A 69 -20.22 10.91 2.34
CA ALA A 69 -21.26 11.07 1.33
C ALA A 69 -22.38 12.02 1.79
N ALA A 70 -22.84 11.88 3.04
CA ALA A 70 -23.84 12.78 3.59
C ALA A 70 -23.37 14.24 3.64
N VAL A 71 -22.11 14.48 4.04
CA VAL A 71 -21.51 15.83 4.04
C VAL A 71 -21.33 16.34 2.61
N ALA A 72 -20.77 15.56 1.70
CA ALA A 72 -20.53 15.95 0.31
C ALA A 72 -21.83 16.30 -0.43
N LEU A 73 -22.88 15.51 -0.22
CA LEU A 73 -24.21 15.75 -0.80
C LEU A 73 -25.00 16.87 -0.10
N GLY A 74 -24.42 17.51 0.94
CA GLY A 74 -25.10 18.58 1.67
C GLY A 74 -26.27 18.12 2.58
N LYS A 75 -26.38 16.80 2.84
CA LYS A 75 -27.38 16.21 3.72
C LYS A 75 -27.02 16.36 5.20
N GLU A 76 -25.74 16.56 5.48
CA GLU A 76 -25.19 16.78 6.81
C GLU A 76 -24.14 17.89 6.78
N ALA A 77 -24.10 18.74 7.81
CA ALA A 77 -23.12 19.80 7.95
C ALA A 77 -22.03 19.38 8.93
N CYS A 78 -20.76 19.71 8.62
CA CYS A 78 -19.64 19.53 9.52
C CYS A 78 -18.75 20.78 9.49
N ALA A 79 -18.49 21.36 10.65
CA ALA A 79 -17.63 22.54 10.75
C ALA A 79 -16.17 22.28 10.36
N LEU A 80 -15.70 21.04 10.55
CA LEU A 80 -14.31 20.65 10.32
C LEU A 80 -14.06 20.09 8.91
N ILE A 81 -15.10 19.65 8.22
CA ILE A 81 -15.00 18.99 6.91
C ILE A 81 -15.98 19.64 5.95
N SER A 82 -15.46 20.40 4.99
CA SER A 82 -16.29 20.99 3.94
C SER A 82 -16.79 19.91 2.96
N ARG A 83 -17.82 20.25 2.17
CA ARG A 83 -18.31 19.41 1.06
C ARG A 83 -17.18 19.01 0.11
N ALA A 84 -16.31 19.95 -0.24
CA ALA A 84 -15.14 19.73 -1.08
C ALA A 84 -14.19 18.70 -0.45
N LYS A 85 -13.84 18.88 0.84
CA LYS A 85 -12.96 17.95 1.57
C LYS A 85 -13.57 16.56 1.72
N ALA A 86 -14.85 16.46 1.98
CA ALA A 86 -15.57 15.18 2.05
C ALA A 86 -15.52 14.45 0.69
N THR A 87 -15.69 15.17 -0.43
CA THR A 87 -15.61 14.62 -1.78
C THR A 87 -14.19 14.13 -2.11
N GLU A 88 -13.16 14.90 -1.76
CA GLU A 88 -11.76 14.47 -1.90
C GLU A 88 -11.50 13.17 -1.13
N LEU A 89 -11.93 13.10 0.14
CA LEU A 89 -11.73 11.92 0.98
C LEU A 89 -12.49 10.70 0.47
N LEU A 90 -13.69 10.86 -0.11
CA LEU A 90 -14.40 9.78 -0.80
C LEU A 90 -13.56 9.21 -1.95
N GLY A 91 -12.85 10.05 -2.68
CA GLY A 91 -11.96 9.65 -3.77
C GLY A 91 -10.74 8.83 -3.32
N THR A 92 -10.40 8.83 -2.04
CA THR A 92 -9.29 8.04 -1.47
C THR A 92 -9.69 6.62 -1.07
N MET A 93 -10.98 6.29 -1.08
CA MET A 93 -11.50 5.02 -0.58
C MET A 93 -11.51 3.94 -1.68
N LEU A 94 -11.39 2.67 -1.29
CA LEU A 94 -11.13 1.55 -2.20
C LEU A 94 -12.21 0.46 -2.18
N GLY A 95 -13.38 0.71 -1.58
CA GLY A 95 -14.38 -0.32 -1.35
C GLY A 95 -15.53 -0.39 -2.37
N GLY A 96 -15.59 0.54 -3.31
CA GLY A 96 -16.67 0.65 -4.30
C GLY A 96 -17.90 1.44 -3.81
N TYR A 97 -18.20 1.45 -2.51
CA TYR A 97 -19.34 2.15 -1.90
C TYR A 97 -19.25 3.69 -1.99
N ASN A 98 -18.08 4.22 -2.25
CA ASN A 98 -17.83 5.65 -2.46
C ASN A 98 -18.15 6.11 -3.90
N ILE A 99 -18.27 5.19 -4.84
CA ILE A 99 -18.37 5.49 -6.27
C ILE A 99 -19.74 6.09 -6.61
N GLY A 100 -20.83 5.48 -6.14
CA GLY A 100 -22.17 5.99 -6.37
C GLY A 100 -22.35 7.47 -5.97
N PRO A 101 -22.00 7.88 -4.74
CA PRO A 101 -21.99 9.28 -4.34
C PRO A 101 -21.14 10.20 -5.21
N LEU A 102 -19.95 9.76 -5.63
CA LEU A 102 -19.08 10.55 -6.53
C LEU A 102 -19.70 10.73 -7.92
N VAL A 103 -20.36 9.69 -8.45
CA VAL A 103 -21.09 9.78 -9.73
C VAL A 103 -22.29 10.74 -9.59
N GLU A 104 -23.05 10.72 -8.49
CA GLU A 104 -24.14 11.67 -8.22
C GLU A 104 -23.60 13.11 -8.22
N LEU A 105 -22.48 13.36 -7.56
CA LEU A 105 -21.85 14.67 -7.42
C LEU A 105 -21.29 15.25 -8.72
N LEU A 106 -21.17 14.48 -9.81
CA LEU A 106 -20.77 15.03 -11.11
C LEU A 106 -21.71 16.12 -11.62
N ASP A 107 -22.97 16.11 -11.18
CA ASP A 107 -23.96 17.12 -11.55
C ASP A 107 -23.97 18.35 -10.62
N ASP A 108 -23.19 18.33 -9.54
CA ASP A 108 -23.13 19.43 -8.59
C ASP A 108 -22.31 20.61 -9.14
N ALA A 109 -22.89 21.82 -9.09
CA ALA A 109 -22.29 23.01 -9.66
C ALA A 109 -21.02 23.49 -8.94
N GLU A 110 -20.88 23.18 -7.62
CA GLU A 110 -19.77 23.64 -6.80
C GLU A 110 -18.63 22.61 -6.72
N ILE A 111 -18.97 21.33 -6.55
CA ILE A 111 -17.99 20.28 -6.27
C ILE A 111 -17.91 19.20 -7.35
N GLY A 112 -18.66 19.33 -8.43
CA GLY A 112 -18.66 18.34 -9.53
C GLY A 112 -17.28 18.12 -10.16
N THR A 113 -16.45 19.14 -10.25
CA THR A 113 -15.06 19.02 -10.71
C THR A 113 -14.21 18.20 -9.73
N ILE A 114 -14.39 18.39 -8.41
CA ILE A 114 -13.68 17.62 -7.37
C ILE A 114 -14.11 16.14 -7.43
N ALA A 115 -15.40 15.89 -7.65
CA ALA A 115 -15.92 14.54 -7.84
C ALA A 115 -15.34 13.87 -9.10
N ALA A 116 -15.21 14.61 -10.20
CA ALA A 116 -14.56 14.13 -11.41
C ALA A 116 -13.09 13.77 -11.16
N ASP A 117 -12.33 14.63 -10.48
CA ASP A 117 -10.92 14.37 -10.14
C ASP A 117 -10.76 13.17 -9.21
N ALA A 118 -11.71 12.92 -8.33
CA ALA A 118 -11.78 11.71 -7.51
C ALA A 118 -12.00 10.45 -8.37
N LEU A 119 -12.97 10.49 -9.29
CA LEU A 119 -13.30 9.37 -10.17
C LEU A 119 -12.20 9.03 -11.18
N LYS A 120 -11.47 10.02 -11.69
CA LYS A 120 -10.29 9.80 -12.56
C LYS A 120 -9.24 8.91 -11.91
N LYS A 121 -9.08 8.98 -10.57
CA LYS A 121 -8.10 8.24 -9.79
C LYS A 121 -8.62 6.92 -9.22
N THR A 122 -9.92 6.67 -9.31
CA THR A 122 -10.57 5.48 -8.74
C THR A 122 -10.70 4.40 -9.81
N LEU A 123 -9.99 3.28 -9.65
CA LEU A 123 -9.94 2.20 -10.64
C LEU A 123 -11.04 1.14 -10.47
N LEU A 124 -11.70 1.03 -9.31
CA LEU A 124 -12.78 0.07 -9.05
C LEU A 124 -14.13 0.54 -9.61
N MET A 125 -14.19 0.80 -10.92
CA MET A 125 -15.29 1.49 -11.57
C MET A 125 -16.14 0.62 -12.52
N PHE A 126 -15.90 -0.67 -12.59
CA PHE A 126 -16.55 -1.51 -13.63
C PHE A 126 -18.07 -1.37 -13.68
N ASP A 127 -18.74 -1.42 -12.54
CA ASP A 127 -20.21 -1.36 -12.48
C ASP A 127 -20.76 0.04 -12.77
N ALA A 128 -20.03 1.09 -12.38
CA ALA A 128 -20.47 2.48 -12.56
C ALA A 128 -19.95 3.15 -13.85
N PHE A 129 -19.19 2.44 -14.68
CA PHE A 129 -18.70 2.97 -15.95
C PHE A 129 -19.82 3.51 -16.82
N HIS A 130 -20.92 2.76 -16.95
CA HIS A 130 -22.06 3.13 -17.78
C HIS A 130 -22.80 4.35 -17.22
N ASP A 131 -22.85 4.53 -15.89
CA ASP A 131 -23.47 5.70 -15.27
C ASP A 131 -22.73 6.98 -15.61
N VAL A 132 -21.38 6.94 -15.55
CA VAL A 132 -20.53 8.06 -15.97
C VAL A 132 -20.68 8.34 -17.46
N LYS A 133 -20.67 7.29 -18.30
CA LYS A 133 -20.86 7.41 -19.74
C LYS A 133 -22.21 8.05 -20.08
N GLU A 134 -23.29 7.61 -19.45
CA GLU A 134 -24.64 8.17 -19.70
C GLU A 134 -24.68 9.68 -19.37
N LYS A 135 -24.06 10.12 -18.25
CA LYS A 135 -23.95 11.55 -17.92
C LYS A 135 -23.12 12.31 -18.97
N ALA A 136 -22.03 11.73 -19.47
CA ALA A 136 -21.21 12.32 -20.51
C ALA A 136 -21.99 12.47 -21.83
N ASP A 137 -22.75 11.45 -22.23
CA ASP A 137 -23.60 11.44 -23.43
C ASP A 137 -24.72 12.51 -23.34
N ARG A 138 -25.22 12.77 -22.13
CA ARG A 138 -26.19 13.85 -21.85
C ARG A 138 -25.57 15.24 -21.78
N GLY A 139 -24.26 15.37 -21.96
CA GLY A 139 -23.57 16.65 -22.04
C GLY A 139 -22.89 17.12 -20.77
N ASN A 140 -22.90 16.34 -19.66
CA ASN A 140 -22.22 16.70 -18.42
C ASN A 140 -20.71 16.84 -18.66
N ALA A 141 -20.15 18.04 -18.45
CA ALA A 141 -18.74 18.33 -18.70
C ALA A 141 -17.79 17.57 -17.77
N ASN A 142 -18.17 17.38 -16.50
CA ASN A 142 -17.38 16.65 -15.52
C ASN A 142 -17.28 15.17 -15.90
N ALA A 143 -18.39 14.55 -16.28
CA ALA A 143 -18.41 13.16 -16.75
C ALA A 143 -17.60 12.98 -18.06
N LYS A 144 -17.66 13.91 -19.00
CA LYS A 144 -16.81 13.91 -20.20
C LYS A 144 -15.34 13.97 -19.84
N SER A 145 -14.97 14.79 -18.86
CA SER A 145 -13.58 14.89 -18.36
C SER A 145 -13.10 13.57 -17.75
N VAL A 146 -13.97 12.85 -17.03
CA VAL A 146 -13.64 11.51 -16.48
C VAL A 146 -13.44 10.50 -17.62
N MET A 147 -14.37 10.44 -18.59
CA MET A 147 -14.26 9.55 -19.74
C MET A 147 -12.99 9.79 -20.54
N GLN A 148 -12.65 11.06 -20.79
CA GLN A 148 -11.41 11.44 -21.48
C GLN A 148 -10.17 10.99 -20.72
N SER A 149 -10.14 11.22 -19.40
CA SER A 149 -9.02 10.79 -18.54
C SER A 149 -8.80 9.26 -18.58
N TRP A 150 -9.88 8.48 -18.63
CA TRP A 150 -9.77 7.02 -18.79
C TRP A 150 -9.30 6.63 -20.18
N ALA A 151 -9.79 7.28 -21.24
CA ALA A 151 -9.35 7.06 -22.62
C ALA A 151 -7.85 7.36 -22.79
N ASP A 152 -7.35 8.41 -22.13
CA ASP A 152 -5.95 8.84 -22.16
C ASP A 152 -5.05 8.04 -21.21
N ALA A 153 -5.61 7.07 -20.49
CA ALA A 153 -4.89 6.25 -19.50
C ALA A 153 -4.16 7.08 -18.43
N GLU A 154 -4.71 8.22 -18.00
CA GLU A 154 -4.08 9.11 -17.01
C GLU A 154 -3.86 8.40 -15.66
N TRP A 155 -4.70 7.40 -15.31
CA TRP A 155 -4.51 6.53 -14.13
C TRP A 155 -3.14 5.85 -14.10
N PHE A 156 -2.51 5.68 -15.27
CA PHE A 156 -1.20 5.04 -15.45
C PHE A 156 -0.12 6.06 -15.80
N THR A 157 -0.37 6.91 -16.81
CA THR A 157 0.63 7.86 -17.32
C THR A 157 0.98 8.96 -16.34
N SER A 158 0.08 9.31 -15.41
CA SER A 158 0.36 10.27 -14.32
C SER A 158 1.28 9.72 -13.22
N ARG A 159 1.53 8.41 -13.20
CA ARG A 159 2.45 7.77 -12.24
C ARG A 159 3.88 7.78 -12.80
N PRO A 160 4.88 7.96 -11.94
CA PRO A 160 6.27 7.89 -12.38
C PRO A 160 6.58 6.50 -12.94
N GLU A 161 7.43 6.47 -13.93
CA GLU A 161 8.03 5.22 -14.41
C GLU A 161 8.98 4.65 -13.36
N LEU A 162 9.25 3.35 -13.45
CA LEU A 162 10.32 2.77 -12.66
C LEU A 162 11.62 3.51 -13.00
N PRO A 163 12.41 3.97 -12.03
CA PRO A 163 13.68 4.64 -12.32
C PRO A 163 14.63 3.75 -13.11
N GLU A 164 15.41 4.37 -14.00
CA GLU A 164 16.48 3.67 -14.74
C GLU A 164 17.53 3.07 -13.81
N SER A 165 17.72 3.67 -12.63
CA SER A 165 18.65 3.23 -11.60
C SER A 165 18.01 3.33 -10.22
N LEU A 166 18.12 2.26 -9.44
CA LEU A 166 17.66 2.14 -8.05
C LEU A 166 18.86 1.80 -7.15
N THR A 167 19.17 2.65 -6.19
CA THR A 167 20.16 2.34 -5.16
C THR A 167 19.48 1.61 -4.00
N ILE A 168 19.94 0.42 -3.68
CA ILE A 168 19.42 -0.42 -2.61
C ILE A 168 20.49 -0.73 -1.56
N THR A 169 20.04 -0.93 -0.33
CA THR A 169 20.85 -1.56 0.73
C THR A 169 20.41 -3.01 0.91
N VAL A 170 21.35 -3.92 0.88
CA VAL A 170 21.11 -5.37 0.93
C VAL A 170 20.78 -5.82 2.35
N PHE A 171 19.61 -6.40 2.56
CA PHE A 171 19.29 -7.23 3.73
C PHE A 171 19.39 -8.70 3.30
N LYS A 172 20.54 -9.32 3.58
CA LYS A 172 20.86 -10.68 3.14
C LYS A 172 20.34 -11.74 4.10
N VAL A 173 19.57 -12.68 3.58
CA VAL A 173 19.11 -13.88 4.29
C VAL A 173 19.66 -15.11 3.58
N PRO A 174 20.67 -15.79 4.13
CA PRO A 174 21.31 -16.94 3.49
C PRO A 174 20.41 -18.17 3.49
N GLY A 175 20.62 -19.05 2.50
CA GLY A 175 19.92 -20.30 2.33
C GLY A 175 18.49 -20.17 1.86
N GLU A 176 17.69 -21.21 2.07
CA GLU A 176 16.27 -21.21 1.73
C GLU A 176 15.45 -20.48 2.78
N THR A 177 14.59 -19.56 2.35
CA THR A 177 13.61 -18.89 3.19
C THR A 177 12.20 -19.32 2.75
N ASN A 178 11.51 -20.03 3.57
CA ASN A 178 10.13 -20.46 3.31
C ASN A 178 9.10 -19.48 3.90
N THR A 179 7.84 -19.69 3.57
CA THR A 179 6.76 -18.83 4.07
C THR A 179 6.50 -18.97 5.57
N ASP A 180 6.97 -20.04 6.24
CA ASP A 180 6.93 -20.12 7.70
C ASP A 180 8.01 -19.30 8.37
N ASP A 181 9.16 -19.07 7.72
CA ASP A 181 10.18 -18.12 8.20
C ASP A 181 9.67 -16.68 8.14
N LEU A 182 8.91 -16.34 7.09
CA LEU A 182 8.42 -14.99 6.84
C LEU A 182 7.08 -14.69 7.52
N SER A 183 6.27 -15.72 7.78
CA SER A 183 4.94 -15.66 8.40
C SER A 183 4.69 -16.93 9.22
N PRO A 184 5.28 -17.01 10.42
CA PRO A 184 5.26 -18.24 11.21
C PRO A 184 3.84 -18.71 11.57
N ALA A 185 3.60 -20.02 11.49
CA ALA A 185 2.30 -20.61 11.81
C ALA A 185 1.86 -20.39 13.27
N PRO A 186 2.76 -20.45 14.28
CA PRO A 186 2.37 -20.13 15.66
C PRO A 186 1.85 -18.70 15.86
N ASP A 187 2.24 -17.75 14.99
CA ASP A 187 1.80 -16.35 15.05
C ASP A 187 0.60 -16.07 14.11
N ALA A 188 -0.08 -17.10 13.61
CA ALA A 188 -1.15 -16.97 12.62
C ALA A 188 -2.30 -16.03 13.06
N THR A 189 -2.58 -15.96 14.35
CA THR A 189 -3.63 -15.10 14.92
C THR A 189 -3.36 -13.61 14.73
N THR A 190 -2.09 -13.21 14.55
CA THR A 190 -1.69 -11.81 14.34
C THR A 190 -1.70 -11.39 12.85
N ARG A 191 -1.92 -12.30 11.92
CA ARG A 191 -1.87 -12.01 10.46
C ARG A 191 -2.75 -10.85 9.99
N PRO A 192 -3.95 -10.61 10.55
CA PRO A 192 -4.76 -9.45 10.18
C PRO A 192 -4.11 -8.12 10.57
N ASP A 193 -3.25 -8.12 11.59
CA ASP A 193 -2.47 -6.98 12.05
C ASP A 193 -1.06 -7.07 11.45
N ILE A 194 -0.91 -6.57 10.23
CA ILE A 194 0.34 -6.68 9.45
C ILE A 194 1.57 -6.19 10.25
N PRO A 195 1.57 -5.00 10.87
CA PRO A 195 2.72 -4.53 11.66
C PRO A 195 3.10 -5.49 12.80
N MET A 196 2.13 -5.99 13.54
CA MET A 196 2.36 -6.95 14.63
C MET A 196 2.89 -8.27 14.09
N HIS A 197 2.27 -8.80 13.04
CA HIS A 197 2.69 -10.07 12.45
C HIS A 197 4.09 -10.01 11.85
N ALA A 198 4.44 -8.89 11.22
CA ALA A 198 5.77 -8.67 10.64
C ALA A 198 6.89 -8.74 11.70
N LEU A 199 6.60 -8.42 12.95
CA LEU A 199 7.55 -8.61 14.04
C LEU A 199 7.95 -10.10 14.27
N ALA A 200 7.18 -11.06 13.79
CA ALA A 200 7.52 -12.47 13.88
C ALA A 200 8.42 -12.99 12.74
N MET A 201 8.69 -12.16 11.73
CA MET A 201 9.51 -12.53 10.58
C MET A 201 10.94 -12.88 11.02
N LEU A 202 11.45 -14.03 10.55
CA LEU A 202 12.81 -14.51 10.79
C LEU A 202 13.19 -14.63 12.28
N LYS A 203 12.25 -14.93 13.15
CA LYS A 203 12.45 -15.02 14.60
C LYS A 203 13.33 -16.19 15.05
N ASN A 204 13.48 -17.22 14.21
CA ASN A 204 14.28 -18.40 14.52
C ASN A 204 15.73 -18.19 14.07
N LYS A 205 16.67 -18.81 14.81
CA LYS A 205 18.08 -18.79 14.44
C LYS A 205 18.29 -19.38 13.04
N ARG A 206 19.18 -18.75 12.28
CA ARG A 206 19.54 -19.16 10.92
C ARG A 206 21.05 -19.16 10.78
N ASP A 207 21.62 -20.29 10.36
CA ASP A 207 23.05 -20.43 10.16
C ASP A 207 23.54 -19.49 9.04
N GLY A 208 24.64 -18.81 9.28
CA GLY A 208 25.24 -17.86 8.34
C GLY A 208 24.53 -16.51 8.24
N ALA A 209 23.45 -16.27 8.98
CA ALA A 209 22.82 -14.96 9.02
C ALA A 209 23.68 -13.96 9.80
N ALA A 210 23.72 -12.72 9.34
CA ALA A 210 24.41 -11.62 10.02
C ALA A 210 23.56 -10.95 11.11
N PHE A 211 22.42 -11.53 11.45
CA PHE A 211 21.51 -11.08 12.50
C PHE A 211 21.21 -12.23 13.47
N GLU A 212 21.08 -11.88 14.74
CA GLU A 212 20.70 -12.83 15.77
C GLU A 212 19.18 -12.92 15.94
N PRO A 213 18.65 -14.07 16.40
CA PRO A 213 17.24 -14.19 16.76
C PRO A 213 16.89 -13.26 17.93
N GLU A 214 15.62 -13.19 18.26
CA GLU A 214 15.10 -12.38 19.36
C GLU A 214 15.79 -12.73 20.69
N GLU A 215 16.38 -11.72 21.32
CA GLU A 215 16.85 -11.78 22.72
C GLU A 215 16.14 -10.71 23.55
N ASP A 216 15.64 -11.06 24.73
CA ASP A 216 14.97 -10.16 25.68
C ASP A 216 13.83 -9.31 25.06
N GLY A 217 13.00 -9.91 24.22
CA GLY A 217 11.90 -9.23 23.54
C GLY A 217 12.33 -8.25 22.45
N LYS A 218 13.60 -8.24 22.07
CA LYS A 218 14.13 -7.38 20.99
C LYS A 218 14.39 -8.23 19.76
N ARG A 219 13.60 -8.03 18.71
CA ARG A 219 13.68 -8.83 17.48
C ARG A 219 14.88 -8.41 16.63
N GLY A 220 15.95 -9.19 16.66
CA GLY A 220 17.20 -8.94 15.97
C GLY A 220 17.06 -8.61 14.49
N PRO A 221 16.35 -9.43 13.68
CA PRO A 221 16.14 -9.15 12.25
C PRO A 221 15.48 -7.81 11.97
N VAL A 222 14.43 -7.47 12.73
CA VAL A 222 13.71 -6.20 12.58
C VAL A 222 14.59 -5.01 12.86
N LYS A 223 15.33 -5.03 13.98
CA LYS A 223 16.27 -3.95 14.32
C LYS A 223 17.37 -3.81 13.28
N PHE A 224 17.85 -4.93 12.78
CA PHE A 224 18.89 -4.92 11.76
C PHE A 224 18.39 -4.25 10.47
N ILE A 225 17.15 -4.56 10.02
CA ILE A 225 16.55 -3.91 8.86
C ILE A 225 16.41 -2.39 9.11
N GLU A 226 15.95 -1.98 10.29
CA GLU A 226 15.83 -0.57 10.65
C GLU A 226 17.18 0.15 10.59
N SER A 227 18.25 -0.46 11.12
CA SER A 227 19.60 0.11 11.03
C SER A 227 20.13 0.24 9.60
N LEU A 228 19.71 -0.64 8.68
CA LEU A 228 20.07 -0.53 7.28
C LEU A 228 19.39 0.66 6.58
N LYS A 229 18.20 1.05 7.03
CA LYS A 229 17.50 2.24 6.53
C LYS A 229 18.25 3.54 6.81
N ASP A 230 19.06 3.59 7.85
CA ASP A 230 19.89 4.77 8.19
C ASP A 230 20.88 5.14 7.08
N LYS A 231 21.16 4.24 6.15
CA LYS A 231 21.95 4.52 4.93
C LYS A 231 21.23 5.41 3.91
N GLY A 232 19.93 5.65 4.08
CA GLY A 232 19.13 6.52 3.21
C GLY A 232 18.74 5.92 1.85
N HIS A 233 18.88 4.60 1.67
CA HIS A 233 18.48 3.88 0.46
C HIS A 233 17.33 2.91 0.76
N LEU A 234 16.64 2.45 -0.29
CA LEU A 234 15.67 1.36 -0.18
C LEU A 234 16.37 0.11 0.37
N VAL A 235 15.80 -0.54 1.37
CA VAL A 235 16.28 -1.83 1.82
C VAL A 235 15.65 -2.92 0.96
N ALA A 236 16.47 -3.73 0.30
CA ALA A 236 16.01 -4.88 -0.47
C ALA A 236 16.14 -6.17 0.35
N TYR A 237 15.11 -7.01 0.31
CA TYR A 237 15.20 -8.38 0.79
C TYR A 237 16.01 -9.21 -0.23
N VAL A 238 17.09 -9.84 0.20
CA VAL A 238 17.99 -10.60 -0.66
C VAL A 238 18.20 -12.00 -0.09
N GLY A 239 17.89 -13.05 -0.86
CA GLY A 239 18.03 -14.44 -0.39
C GLY A 239 18.49 -15.40 -1.49
N ASP A 240 19.01 -16.57 -1.10
CA ASP A 240 19.41 -17.57 -2.09
C ASP A 240 18.17 -18.22 -2.72
N VAL A 241 17.26 -18.73 -1.89
CA VAL A 241 15.95 -19.23 -2.32
C VAL A 241 14.86 -18.60 -1.45
N VAL A 242 13.93 -17.89 -2.05
CA VAL A 242 12.97 -17.06 -1.32
C VAL A 242 11.52 -17.52 -1.54
N GLY A 243 10.77 -17.63 -0.44
CA GLY A 243 9.32 -17.75 -0.45
C GLY A 243 8.77 -19.12 -0.80
N THR A 244 9.51 -20.20 -0.56
CA THR A 244 9.05 -21.58 -0.73
C THR A 244 7.95 -21.96 0.26
N GLY A 245 7.26 -23.07 0.02
CA GLY A 245 6.19 -23.57 0.89
C GLY A 245 4.81 -23.07 0.51
N SER A 246 3.96 -22.85 1.52
CA SER A 246 2.53 -22.51 1.31
C SER A 246 2.34 -21.12 0.71
N SER A 247 1.27 -20.97 -0.08
CA SER A 247 0.82 -19.64 -0.53
C SER A 247 0.31 -18.81 0.65
N ARG A 248 1.11 -17.85 1.11
CA ARG A 248 0.78 -16.97 2.23
C ARG A 248 1.04 -15.51 1.85
N LYS A 249 -0.02 -14.77 1.58
CA LYS A 249 0.09 -13.32 1.36
C LYS A 249 0.65 -12.59 2.59
N SER A 250 0.46 -13.14 3.79
CA SER A 250 1.06 -12.61 5.02
C SER A 250 2.59 -12.65 5.00
N ALA A 251 3.21 -13.61 4.32
CA ALA A 251 4.67 -13.64 4.14
C ALA A 251 5.16 -12.44 3.32
N THR A 252 4.49 -12.15 2.21
CA THR A 252 4.76 -10.94 1.41
C THR A 252 4.53 -9.68 2.23
N ASN A 253 3.40 -9.58 2.94
CA ASN A 253 3.09 -8.41 3.79
C ASN A 253 4.17 -8.20 4.87
N SER A 254 4.72 -9.26 5.48
CA SER A 254 5.79 -9.14 6.47
C SER A 254 7.06 -8.56 5.85
N VAL A 255 7.47 -9.02 4.68
CA VAL A 255 8.63 -8.46 3.97
C VAL A 255 8.39 -7.00 3.60
N LEU A 256 7.25 -6.70 2.99
CA LEU A 256 6.92 -5.35 2.54
C LEU A 256 6.70 -4.37 3.70
N TRP A 257 6.35 -4.85 4.89
CA TRP A 257 6.27 -3.99 6.06
C TRP A 257 7.61 -3.31 6.36
N PHE A 258 8.73 -3.98 6.09
CA PHE A 258 10.07 -3.44 6.31
C PHE A 258 10.71 -2.83 5.07
N THR A 259 10.36 -3.32 3.88
CA THR A 259 11.04 -2.95 2.62
C THR A 259 10.18 -2.11 1.67
N GLY A 260 8.87 -2.03 1.91
CA GLY A 260 7.93 -1.29 1.08
C GLY A 260 7.63 0.11 1.61
N GLU A 261 6.74 0.79 0.91
CA GLU A 261 6.26 2.14 1.20
C GLU A 261 4.81 2.15 1.69
N ASP A 262 4.44 3.16 2.46
CA ASP A 262 3.07 3.30 2.94
C ASP A 262 2.11 3.57 1.77
N ILE A 263 0.96 2.90 1.78
CA ILE A 263 -0.10 3.18 0.81
C ILE A 263 -0.88 4.40 1.32
N PRO A 264 -0.95 5.50 0.55
CA PRO A 264 -1.68 6.69 0.96
C PRO A 264 -3.12 6.36 1.40
N PHE A 265 -3.54 6.86 2.54
CA PHE A 265 -4.87 6.65 3.15
C PHE A 265 -5.23 5.20 3.50
N VAL A 266 -4.29 4.28 3.44
CA VAL A 266 -4.48 2.88 3.83
C VAL A 266 -3.60 2.57 5.05
N PRO A 267 -4.14 2.59 6.27
CA PRO A 267 -3.34 2.36 7.45
C PRO A 267 -2.81 0.93 7.51
N ASN A 268 -1.60 0.79 8.07
CA ASN A 268 -0.99 -0.48 8.44
C ASN A 268 -0.77 -1.48 7.30
N LYS A 269 -0.61 -0.99 6.07
CA LYS A 269 -0.28 -1.80 4.90
C LYS A 269 0.70 -1.05 4.00
N ARG A 270 1.63 -1.78 3.40
CA ARG A 270 2.64 -1.26 2.50
C ARG A 270 2.62 -1.96 1.14
N PHE A 271 3.17 -1.31 0.14
CA PHE A 271 3.30 -1.79 -1.23
C PHE A 271 4.72 -1.52 -1.76
N GLY A 272 5.02 -1.98 -2.97
CA GLY A 272 6.32 -1.74 -3.59
C GLY A 272 7.44 -2.57 -2.96
N GLY A 273 8.63 -2.01 -2.87
CA GLY A 273 9.82 -2.70 -2.35
C GLY A 273 10.52 -3.59 -3.38
N VAL A 274 11.71 -4.05 -3.01
CA VAL A 274 12.58 -4.88 -3.88
C VAL A 274 12.89 -6.21 -3.20
N CYS A 275 12.73 -7.30 -3.93
CA CYS A 275 13.10 -8.65 -3.49
C CYS A 275 14.00 -9.29 -4.52
N LEU A 276 15.21 -9.67 -4.13
CA LEU A 276 16.21 -10.32 -4.99
C LEU A 276 16.46 -11.76 -4.54
N GLY A 277 16.64 -12.67 -5.47
CA GLY A 277 16.98 -14.05 -5.14
C GLY A 277 17.65 -14.79 -6.28
N ASN A 278 18.51 -15.79 -5.97
CA ASN A 278 18.92 -16.75 -7.00
C ASN A 278 17.67 -17.46 -7.54
N LYS A 279 16.72 -17.73 -6.64
CA LYS A 279 15.41 -18.28 -6.95
C LYS A 279 14.33 -17.65 -6.08
N ILE A 280 13.23 -17.27 -6.67
CA ILE A 280 12.02 -16.83 -5.94
C ILE A 280 10.89 -17.79 -6.30
N ALA A 281 10.29 -18.42 -5.28
CA ALA A 281 9.20 -19.37 -5.51
C ALA A 281 8.05 -18.70 -6.30
N PRO A 282 7.48 -19.36 -7.32
CA PRO A 282 6.54 -18.72 -8.25
C PRO A 282 5.34 -18.04 -7.58
N ILE A 283 4.78 -18.69 -6.55
CA ILE A 283 3.62 -18.12 -5.83
C ILE A 283 4.05 -16.87 -5.04
N PHE A 284 5.23 -16.89 -4.41
CA PHE A 284 5.74 -15.74 -3.69
C PHE A 284 6.09 -14.59 -4.65
N TYR A 285 6.70 -14.90 -5.79
CA TYR A 285 6.96 -13.97 -6.88
C TYR A 285 5.66 -13.26 -7.30
N ASN A 286 4.62 -14.03 -7.62
CA ASN A 286 3.31 -13.49 -8.01
C ASN A 286 2.67 -12.62 -6.92
N THR A 287 2.82 -12.97 -5.64
CA THR A 287 2.27 -12.14 -4.55
C THR A 287 3.05 -10.84 -4.35
N MET A 288 4.34 -10.81 -4.72
CA MET A 288 5.12 -9.57 -4.79
C MET A 288 4.63 -8.67 -5.94
N GLU A 289 4.43 -9.21 -7.14
CA GLU A 289 3.84 -8.49 -8.28
C GLU A 289 2.46 -7.91 -7.94
N ASP A 290 1.60 -8.69 -7.28
CA ASP A 290 0.28 -8.24 -6.83
C ASP A 290 0.34 -7.03 -5.88
N ALA A 291 1.43 -6.91 -5.13
CA ALA A 291 1.68 -5.80 -4.22
C ALA A 291 2.48 -4.64 -4.84
N GLY A 292 2.74 -4.67 -6.15
CA GLY A 292 3.53 -3.66 -6.86
C GLY A 292 5.01 -3.64 -6.46
N ALA A 293 5.53 -4.72 -5.88
CA ALA A 293 6.93 -4.88 -5.58
C ALA A 293 7.72 -5.31 -6.83
N LEU A 294 9.03 -5.17 -6.78
CA LEU A 294 9.97 -5.56 -7.84
C LEU A 294 10.73 -6.83 -7.43
N PRO A 295 10.21 -8.03 -7.73
CA PRO A 295 10.93 -9.28 -7.57
C PRO A 295 11.86 -9.53 -8.77
N ILE A 296 13.13 -9.80 -8.50
CA ILE A 296 14.14 -10.09 -9.54
C ILE A 296 14.90 -11.35 -9.17
N GLU A 297 14.99 -12.30 -10.09
CA GLU A 297 15.91 -13.45 -9.98
C GLU A 297 17.25 -13.11 -10.64
N LEU A 298 18.31 -13.17 -9.84
CA LEU A 298 19.70 -12.94 -10.28
C LEU A 298 20.67 -13.63 -9.32
N ASP A 299 21.93 -13.77 -9.75
CA ASP A 299 22.97 -14.28 -8.86
C ASP A 299 23.26 -13.31 -7.71
N VAL A 300 22.89 -13.67 -6.49
CA VAL A 300 23.09 -12.88 -5.28
C VAL A 300 24.36 -13.26 -4.50
N SER A 301 25.21 -14.14 -5.04
CA SER A 301 26.41 -14.67 -4.35
C SER A 301 27.43 -13.60 -3.98
N LYS A 302 27.50 -12.52 -4.75
CA LYS A 302 28.41 -11.38 -4.54
C LYS A 302 27.80 -10.26 -3.69
N MET A 303 26.57 -10.45 -3.20
CA MET A 303 25.88 -9.49 -2.34
C MET A 303 26.00 -9.91 -0.88
N GLU A 304 26.55 -9.03 -0.05
CA GLU A 304 26.71 -9.22 1.38
C GLU A 304 25.74 -8.33 2.16
N MET A 305 25.51 -8.67 3.42
CA MET A 305 24.66 -7.88 4.31
C MET A 305 25.16 -6.43 4.41
N GLY A 306 24.28 -5.49 4.15
CA GLY A 306 24.57 -4.06 4.23
C GLY A 306 25.30 -3.48 3.01
N ASP A 307 25.56 -4.25 1.98
CA ASP A 307 26.07 -3.71 0.71
C ASP A 307 25.12 -2.67 0.13
N VAL A 308 25.70 -1.69 -0.56
CA VAL A 308 24.97 -0.75 -1.39
C VAL A 308 25.16 -1.18 -2.85
N VAL A 309 24.05 -1.48 -3.50
CA VAL A 309 24.00 -1.97 -4.87
C VAL A 309 23.12 -1.07 -5.72
N GLU A 310 23.59 -0.74 -6.91
CA GLU A 310 22.80 -0.06 -7.93
C GLU A 310 22.14 -1.12 -8.82
N LEU A 311 20.81 -1.11 -8.88
CA LEU A 311 20.06 -1.91 -9.85
C LEU A 311 19.69 -1.05 -11.04
N ARG A 312 19.91 -1.56 -12.24
CA ARG A 312 19.48 -0.98 -13.51
C ARG A 312 18.45 -1.89 -14.17
N PRO A 313 17.16 -1.73 -13.81
CA PRO A 313 16.13 -2.69 -14.22
C PRO A 313 16.01 -2.87 -15.73
N TYR A 314 16.09 -1.78 -16.49
CA TYR A 314 15.96 -1.80 -17.95
C TYR A 314 17.20 -2.36 -18.66
N GLU A 315 18.38 -2.28 -18.03
CA GLU A 315 19.62 -2.90 -18.55
C GLU A 315 19.81 -4.33 -18.06
N GLY A 316 19.02 -4.78 -17.06
CA GLY A 316 19.17 -6.10 -16.45
C GLY A 316 20.50 -6.27 -15.69
N LYS A 317 20.95 -5.23 -14.97
CA LYS A 317 22.25 -5.24 -14.28
C LYS A 317 22.16 -4.87 -12.81
N ALA A 318 22.97 -5.54 -12.00
CA ALA A 318 23.26 -5.17 -10.61
C ALA A 318 24.75 -4.76 -10.53
N ILE A 319 25.01 -3.58 -9.95
CA ILE A 319 26.34 -2.95 -9.94
C ILE A 319 26.72 -2.64 -8.49
N LYS A 320 27.93 -3.02 -8.10
CA LYS A 320 28.53 -2.73 -6.79
C LYS A 320 29.90 -2.12 -6.99
N ASN A 321 30.16 -0.97 -6.39
CA ASN A 321 31.44 -0.25 -6.52
C ASN A 321 31.87 0.01 -7.98
N GLY A 322 30.90 0.23 -8.88
CA GLY A 322 31.16 0.46 -10.30
C GLY A 322 31.37 -0.80 -11.16
N GLU A 323 31.33 -1.98 -10.55
CA GLU A 323 31.47 -3.26 -11.26
C GLU A 323 30.12 -3.97 -11.38
N VAL A 324 29.82 -4.56 -12.54
CA VAL A 324 28.67 -5.43 -12.73
C VAL A 324 28.89 -6.72 -11.95
N ILE A 325 28.09 -6.95 -10.93
CA ILE A 325 28.18 -8.15 -10.08
C ILE A 325 27.21 -9.25 -10.48
N ALA A 326 26.11 -8.91 -11.15
CA ALA A 326 25.15 -9.85 -11.71
C ALA A 326 24.40 -9.22 -12.89
N GLU A 327 23.94 -10.07 -13.80
CA GLU A 327 23.00 -9.71 -14.87
C GLU A 327 21.71 -10.50 -14.68
N PHE A 328 20.59 -9.97 -15.15
CA PHE A 328 19.27 -10.60 -15.02
C PHE A 328 18.35 -10.25 -16.19
N GLU A 329 17.36 -11.09 -16.38
CA GLU A 329 16.19 -10.81 -17.24
C GLU A 329 14.92 -10.85 -16.38
N VAL A 330 14.00 -9.93 -16.64
CA VAL A 330 12.70 -9.95 -15.95
C VAL A 330 11.84 -11.09 -16.52
N LYS A 331 11.10 -11.77 -15.65
CA LYS A 331 10.27 -12.91 -16.06
C LYS A 331 9.04 -12.52 -16.90
N SER A 332 8.66 -11.27 -16.86
CA SER A 332 7.44 -10.78 -17.50
C SER A 332 7.68 -9.38 -18.06
N ASP A 333 7.33 -9.18 -19.32
CA ASP A 333 7.41 -7.87 -19.98
C ASP A 333 6.50 -6.81 -19.32
N VAL A 334 5.49 -7.24 -18.54
CA VAL A 334 4.57 -6.34 -17.86
C VAL A 334 4.94 -6.02 -16.41
N LEU A 335 6.03 -6.61 -15.88
CA LEU A 335 6.44 -6.40 -14.48
C LEU A 335 6.62 -4.90 -14.14
N PHE A 336 7.27 -4.14 -15.01
CA PHE A 336 7.50 -2.71 -14.77
C PHE A 336 6.20 -1.91 -14.82
N ASP A 337 5.26 -2.30 -15.68
CA ASP A 337 3.92 -1.73 -15.71
C ASP A 337 3.13 -2.06 -14.44
N GLU A 338 3.27 -3.29 -13.90
CA GLU A 338 2.65 -3.69 -12.63
C GLU A 338 3.20 -2.86 -11.47
N VAL A 339 4.53 -2.67 -11.40
CA VAL A 339 5.16 -1.79 -10.41
C VAL A 339 4.63 -0.37 -10.53
N ARG A 340 4.62 0.21 -11.74
CA ARG A 340 4.09 1.55 -12.01
C ARG A 340 2.62 1.69 -11.63
N ALA A 341 1.79 0.69 -11.94
CA ALA A 341 0.36 0.69 -11.60
C ALA A 341 0.09 0.48 -10.11
N GLY A 342 1.07 0.04 -9.32
CA GLY A 342 0.92 -0.31 -7.92
C GLY A 342 0.39 -1.72 -7.68
N GLY A 343 0.57 -2.60 -8.67
CA GLY A 343 0.23 -4.02 -8.63
C GLY A 343 -0.55 -4.50 -9.86
N ARG A 344 -0.68 -5.81 -9.98
CA ARG A 344 -1.34 -6.47 -11.11
C ARG A 344 -2.81 -6.09 -11.24
N ILE A 345 -3.57 -6.08 -10.14
CA ILE A 345 -5.01 -5.78 -10.18
C ILE A 345 -5.29 -4.35 -10.65
N PRO A 346 -4.63 -3.30 -10.11
CA PRO A 346 -4.77 -1.95 -10.65
C PRO A 346 -4.44 -1.84 -12.14
N LEU A 347 -3.42 -2.55 -12.62
CA LEU A 347 -3.05 -2.57 -14.04
C LEU A 347 -4.17 -3.17 -14.91
N ILE A 348 -4.74 -4.33 -14.51
CA ILE A 348 -5.80 -5.01 -15.25
C ILE A 348 -7.06 -4.14 -15.32
N ILE A 349 -7.48 -3.58 -14.17
CA ILE A 349 -8.68 -2.74 -14.06
C ILE A 349 -8.50 -1.48 -14.89
N GLY A 350 -7.37 -0.80 -14.75
CA GLY A 350 -7.08 0.43 -15.48
C GLY A 350 -7.05 0.22 -17.00
N ARG A 351 -6.39 -0.83 -17.48
CA ARG A 351 -6.41 -1.22 -18.91
C ARG A 351 -7.83 -1.51 -19.39
N GLY A 352 -8.66 -2.14 -18.55
CA GLY A 352 -10.07 -2.39 -18.87
C GLY A 352 -10.88 -1.10 -19.01
N LEU A 353 -10.65 -0.10 -18.15
CA LEU A 353 -11.29 1.22 -18.26
C LEU A 353 -10.84 1.95 -19.53
N THR A 354 -9.53 1.99 -19.80
CA THR A 354 -8.99 2.61 -21.04
C THR A 354 -9.56 1.98 -22.30
N ALA A 355 -9.71 0.65 -22.33
CA ALA A 355 -10.23 -0.04 -23.51
C ALA A 355 -11.74 0.19 -23.74
N LYS A 356 -12.51 0.58 -22.69
CA LYS A 356 -13.94 0.86 -22.78
C LYS A 356 -14.25 2.33 -23.10
N ALA A 357 -13.41 3.24 -22.64
CA ALA A 357 -13.59 4.68 -22.78
C ALA A 357 -13.20 5.16 -24.18
#